data_d121edd3732f05b40a31c62bde922ed2
#
_entry.id   d121edd3732f05b40a31c62bde922ed2
#
_cell.length_a   1.000
_cell.length_b   1.000
_cell.length_c   1.000
_cell.angle_alpha   90.00
_cell.angle_beta   90.00
_cell.angle_gamma   90.00
#
_symmetry.space_group_name_H-M   'P 1'
#
loop_
_entity.id
_entity.type
_entity.pdbx_description
1 polymer ?
#
loop_
_entity_poly.entity_id
_entity_poly.type
_entity_poly.pdbx_seq_one_letter_code
_entity_poly.pdbx_strand_id
1 'polypeptide(L)'
;MPGKNIPVYLFLGFLESGKTKLIQETLEDPEFDDGNITLLLVCEEGEQEYEQIKFAKPDNVVIKYVGDKSEFNVANISRWAATSKCGRVLIEYNGMWMVNELYEALPSNMALFQTLLTVDSNTIFIYSKDNGMRGLLLDKLAQAEMVVFNRANVVDSEDKKMELHKLVRQASRKSEIVYEFNDGTVEYDEIPDPLPFDINADIIEIKDNDYGVWMLDCQNNISNYEGKTISFLAQVCQTKKVGPGYFVPGRFVMTCCAADIQFIGFPCKYDGYEKLQDKEWVRVTAVLNMSTNPVYKRKGPVLTAKSVVSGLKPQNEVVTFS
;
A
#
# COMPACT_ATOMS: atom_id res chain seq x y z
N MET A 1 -30.56 -1.18 9.61
CA MET A 1 -29.40 -2.06 9.39
C MET A 1 -28.36 -1.23 8.65
N PRO A 2 -27.09 -1.16 9.05
CA PRO A 2 -26.08 -0.54 8.19
C PRO A 2 -26.07 -1.34 6.90
N GLY A 3 -26.24 -0.66 5.76
CA GLY A 3 -26.25 -1.29 4.44
C GLY A 3 -24.97 -2.06 4.23
N LYS A 4 -25.06 -3.25 3.63
CA LYS A 4 -23.90 -4.06 3.24
C LYS A 4 -23.09 -3.24 2.23
N ASN A 5 -21.82 -2.95 2.52
CA ASN A 5 -20.95 -2.23 1.59
C ASN A 5 -20.83 -3.05 0.30
N ILE A 6 -20.87 -2.38 -0.84
CA ILE A 6 -20.59 -2.98 -2.15
C ILE A 6 -19.08 -3.25 -2.21
N PRO A 7 -18.64 -4.51 -2.38
CA PRO A 7 -17.24 -4.85 -2.52
C PRO A 7 -16.66 -4.31 -3.83
N VAL A 8 -15.46 -3.76 -3.75
CA VAL A 8 -14.70 -3.24 -4.89
C VAL A 8 -13.44 -4.06 -5.08
N TYR A 9 -13.26 -4.62 -6.25
CA TYR A 9 -12.05 -5.30 -6.71
C TYR A 9 -11.28 -4.33 -7.59
N LEU A 10 -10.08 -3.97 -7.16
CA LEU A 10 -9.26 -2.96 -7.81
C LEU A 10 -8.10 -3.62 -8.56
N PHE A 11 -8.00 -3.34 -9.84
CA PHE A 11 -6.94 -3.81 -10.72
C PHE A 11 -6.04 -2.63 -11.10
N LEU A 12 -4.83 -2.64 -10.56
CA LEU A 12 -3.79 -1.66 -10.78
C LEU A 12 -2.77 -2.18 -11.81
N GLY A 13 -2.05 -1.28 -12.43
CA GLY A 13 -0.96 -1.59 -13.36
C GLY A 13 -0.87 -0.54 -14.46
N PHE A 14 0.29 -0.45 -15.10
CA PHE A 14 0.47 0.42 -16.26
C PHE A 14 -0.27 -0.13 -17.48
N LEU A 15 -0.37 0.69 -18.52
CA LEU A 15 -0.92 0.25 -19.81
C LEU A 15 -0.20 -1.01 -20.28
N GLU A 16 -0.94 -1.96 -20.86
CA GLU A 16 -0.45 -3.26 -21.37
C GLU A 16 0.21 -4.17 -20.32
N SER A 17 0.04 -3.92 -19.02
CA SER A 17 0.56 -4.81 -17.97
C SER A 17 -0.18 -6.13 -17.83
N GLY A 18 -1.36 -6.27 -18.45
CA GLY A 18 -2.19 -7.47 -18.39
C GLY A 18 -3.45 -7.34 -17.51
N LYS A 19 -3.83 -6.14 -17.09
CA LYS A 19 -5.05 -5.88 -16.30
C LYS A 19 -6.30 -6.46 -16.97
N THR A 20 -6.53 -6.06 -18.24
CA THR A 20 -7.70 -6.49 -19.03
C THR A 20 -7.79 -8.00 -19.14
N LYS A 21 -6.66 -8.69 -19.38
CA LYS A 21 -6.58 -10.16 -19.42
C LYS A 21 -7.01 -10.77 -18.08
N LEU A 22 -6.43 -10.31 -16.98
CA LEU A 22 -6.71 -10.83 -15.64
C LEU A 22 -8.19 -10.62 -15.25
N ILE A 23 -8.75 -9.45 -15.58
CA ILE A 23 -10.18 -9.17 -15.35
C ILE A 23 -11.06 -10.05 -16.23
N GLN A 24 -10.69 -10.24 -17.50
CA GLN A 24 -11.41 -11.13 -18.43
C GLN A 24 -11.47 -12.56 -17.86
N GLU A 25 -10.33 -13.12 -17.48
CA GLU A 25 -10.23 -14.46 -16.89
C GLU A 25 -11.02 -14.58 -15.59
N THR A 26 -10.99 -13.54 -14.74
CA THR A 26 -11.79 -13.48 -13.51
C THR A 26 -13.30 -13.52 -13.81
N LEU A 27 -13.76 -12.82 -14.85
CA LEU A 27 -15.18 -12.79 -15.23
C LEU A 27 -15.62 -14.03 -16.04
N GLU A 28 -14.68 -14.76 -16.64
CA GLU A 28 -14.91 -16.05 -17.29
C GLU A 28 -15.02 -17.19 -16.27
N ASP A 29 -14.48 -17.02 -15.06
CA ASP A 29 -14.53 -18.04 -14.01
C ASP A 29 -15.95 -18.15 -13.41
N PRO A 30 -16.63 -19.31 -13.53
CA PRO A 30 -17.95 -19.51 -12.93
C PRO A 30 -17.96 -19.42 -11.40
N GLU A 31 -16.82 -19.67 -10.73
CA GLU A 31 -16.72 -19.59 -9.27
C GLU A 31 -16.73 -18.14 -8.78
N PHE A 32 -16.35 -17.20 -9.62
CA PHE A 32 -16.41 -15.78 -9.32
C PHE A 32 -17.85 -15.22 -9.39
N ASP A 33 -18.75 -15.88 -10.13
CA ASP A 33 -20.14 -15.44 -10.25
C ASP A 33 -20.96 -15.87 -9.02
N ASP A 34 -21.35 -14.90 -8.22
CA ASP A 34 -22.21 -15.06 -7.04
C ASP A 34 -23.67 -14.71 -7.30
N GLY A 35 -24.05 -14.51 -8.57
CA GLY A 35 -25.39 -14.11 -9.02
C GLY A 35 -25.70 -12.62 -8.90
N ASN A 36 -24.79 -11.81 -8.38
CA ASN A 36 -24.94 -10.36 -8.33
C ASN A 36 -24.50 -9.71 -9.66
N ILE A 37 -25.11 -8.55 -9.97
CA ILE A 37 -24.65 -7.75 -11.10
C ILE A 37 -23.29 -7.14 -10.75
N THR A 38 -22.33 -7.30 -11.65
CA THR A 38 -21.00 -6.70 -11.59
C THR A 38 -20.97 -5.44 -12.46
N LEU A 39 -20.58 -4.32 -11.87
CA LEU A 39 -20.24 -3.11 -12.61
C LEU A 39 -18.73 -3.10 -12.86
N LEU A 40 -18.31 -3.18 -14.11
CA LEU A 40 -16.92 -3.04 -14.53
C LEU A 40 -16.67 -1.61 -14.99
N LEU A 41 -15.81 -0.87 -14.25
CA LEU A 41 -15.35 0.45 -14.64
C LEU A 41 -14.00 0.33 -15.34
N VAL A 42 -13.92 0.71 -16.60
CA VAL A 42 -12.69 0.68 -17.42
C VAL A 42 -12.18 2.10 -17.55
N CYS A 43 -11.07 2.41 -16.87
CA CYS A 43 -10.49 3.76 -16.82
C CYS A 43 -9.28 3.93 -17.76
N GLU A 44 -8.96 2.92 -18.56
CA GLU A 44 -7.85 2.94 -19.50
C GLU A 44 -8.19 2.06 -20.70
N GLU A 45 -7.99 2.56 -21.91
CA GLU A 45 -8.18 1.80 -23.13
C GLU A 45 -6.82 1.30 -23.62
N GLY A 46 -6.65 -0.02 -23.66
CA GLY A 46 -5.49 -0.72 -24.21
C GLY A 46 -5.77 -1.36 -25.58
N GLU A 47 -4.85 -2.18 -26.06
CA GLU A 47 -5.03 -2.94 -27.30
C GLU A 47 -6.04 -4.08 -27.13
N GLN A 48 -6.16 -4.63 -25.91
CA GLN A 48 -7.06 -5.73 -25.62
C GLN A 48 -8.44 -5.21 -25.23
N GLU A 49 -9.48 -5.70 -25.91
CA GLU A 49 -10.90 -5.46 -25.61
C GLU A 49 -11.52 -6.60 -24.81
N TYR A 50 -12.57 -6.28 -24.04
CA TYR A 50 -13.35 -7.31 -23.31
C TYR A 50 -14.24 -8.10 -24.26
N GLU A 51 -14.13 -9.43 -24.21
CA GLU A 51 -15.00 -10.35 -24.92
C GLU A 51 -16.17 -10.78 -24.01
N GLN A 52 -17.16 -9.90 -23.83
CA GLN A 52 -18.27 -10.10 -22.88
C GLN A 52 -19.01 -11.43 -23.09
N ILE A 53 -19.07 -11.94 -24.32
CA ILE A 53 -19.72 -13.20 -24.63
C ILE A 53 -19.06 -14.43 -23.96
N LYS A 54 -17.78 -14.30 -23.59
CA LYS A 54 -17.03 -15.35 -22.89
C LYS A 54 -17.19 -15.33 -21.38
N PHE A 55 -17.76 -14.28 -20.80
CA PHE A 55 -18.00 -14.22 -19.36
C PHE A 55 -18.90 -15.37 -18.90
N ALA A 56 -18.70 -15.86 -17.68
CA ALA A 56 -19.52 -16.93 -17.11
C ALA A 56 -21.01 -16.58 -17.13
N LYS A 57 -21.35 -15.30 -16.92
CA LYS A 57 -22.72 -14.75 -17.10
C LYS A 57 -22.66 -13.37 -17.73
N PRO A 58 -22.67 -13.28 -19.05
CA PRO A 58 -22.56 -12.01 -19.78
C PRO A 58 -23.60 -10.96 -19.36
N ASP A 59 -24.83 -11.38 -19.10
CA ASP A 59 -25.95 -10.48 -18.72
C ASP A 59 -25.80 -9.89 -17.31
N ASN A 60 -24.94 -10.47 -16.47
CA ASN A 60 -24.67 -9.98 -15.12
C ASN A 60 -23.50 -8.96 -15.08
N VAL A 61 -22.88 -8.64 -16.21
CA VAL A 61 -21.76 -7.70 -16.27
C VAL A 61 -22.15 -6.45 -17.05
N VAL A 62 -22.06 -5.30 -16.40
CA VAL A 62 -22.29 -3.99 -17.02
C VAL A 62 -20.95 -3.28 -17.13
N ILE A 63 -20.47 -3.08 -18.36
CA ILE A 63 -19.20 -2.39 -18.62
C ILE A 63 -19.46 -0.89 -18.80
N LYS A 64 -18.70 -0.07 -18.09
CA LYS A 64 -18.71 1.39 -18.23
C LYS A 64 -17.28 1.89 -18.47
N TYR A 65 -17.06 2.44 -19.66
CA TYR A 65 -15.81 3.11 -20.00
C TYR A 65 -15.80 4.53 -19.40
N VAL A 66 -14.69 4.89 -18.79
CA VAL A 66 -14.44 6.20 -18.17
C VAL A 66 -13.33 6.87 -18.98
N GLY A 67 -13.72 7.67 -19.95
CA GLY A 67 -12.78 8.26 -20.93
C GLY A 67 -11.95 9.41 -20.38
N ASP A 68 -12.45 10.11 -19.36
CA ASP A 68 -11.76 11.26 -18.74
C ASP A 68 -11.72 11.11 -17.22
N LYS A 69 -10.59 11.49 -16.63
CA LYS A 69 -10.36 11.44 -15.19
C LYS A 69 -11.44 12.19 -14.38
N SER A 70 -11.95 13.30 -14.89
CA SER A 70 -12.99 14.09 -14.23
C SER A 70 -14.33 13.36 -14.12
N GLU A 71 -14.56 12.33 -14.94
CA GLU A 71 -15.73 11.46 -14.84
C GLU A 71 -15.62 10.46 -13.70
N PHE A 72 -14.41 10.14 -13.24
CA PHE A 72 -14.14 9.21 -12.14
C PHE A 72 -14.33 9.95 -10.81
N ASN A 73 -15.56 10.04 -10.33
CA ASN A 73 -15.92 10.77 -9.12
C ASN A 73 -17.12 10.11 -8.40
N VAL A 74 -17.32 10.48 -7.12
CA VAL A 74 -18.38 9.92 -6.25
C VAL A 74 -19.76 9.97 -6.89
N ALA A 75 -20.11 11.07 -7.54
CA ALA A 75 -21.46 11.28 -8.10
C ALA A 75 -21.72 10.34 -9.28
N ASN A 76 -20.77 10.22 -10.20
CA ASN A 76 -20.90 9.35 -11.36
C ASN A 76 -20.86 7.87 -10.97
N ILE A 77 -19.92 7.46 -10.11
CA ILE A 77 -19.80 6.07 -9.65
C ILE A 77 -21.09 5.66 -8.91
N SER A 78 -21.62 6.51 -8.02
CA SER A 78 -22.89 6.27 -7.33
C SER A 78 -24.06 6.09 -8.33
N ARG A 79 -24.13 6.97 -9.36
CA ARG A 79 -25.16 6.89 -10.38
C ARG A 79 -25.07 5.61 -11.21
N TRP A 80 -23.85 5.22 -11.66
CA TRP A 80 -23.65 4.00 -12.44
C TRP A 80 -24.00 2.75 -11.63
N ALA A 81 -23.58 2.70 -10.37
CA ALA A 81 -23.91 1.61 -9.46
C ALA A 81 -25.43 1.51 -9.21
N ALA A 82 -26.12 2.63 -9.01
CA ALA A 82 -27.58 2.64 -8.81
C ALA A 82 -28.32 2.23 -10.08
N THR A 83 -27.88 2.67 -11.25
CA THR A 83 -28.52 2.35 -12.53
C THR A 83 -28.35 0.88 -12.88
N SER A 84 -27.16 0.32 -12.67
CA SER A 84 -26.90 -1.12 -12.90
C SER A 84 -27.45 -2.01 -11.79
N LYS A 85 -27.77 -1.47 -10.61
CA LYS A 85 -28.16 -2.22 -9.41
C LYS A 85 -27.07 -3.24 -8.99
N CYS A 86 -25.80 -2.87 -9.17
CA CYS A 86 -24.70 -3.78 -8.95
C CYS A 86 -24.55 -4.17 -7.47
N GLY A 87 -24.18 -5.44 -7.23
CA GLY A 87 -23.79 -5.95 -5.94
C GLY A 87 -22.27 -6.01 -5.76
N ARG A 88 -21.51 -5.72 -6.83
CA ARG A 88 -20.05 -5.77 -6.88
C ARG A 88 -19.51 -4.80 -7.93
N VAL A 89 -18.35 -4.21 -7.67
CA VAL A 89 -17.64 -3.32 -8.62
C VAL A 89 -16.27 -3.87 -8.90
N LEU A 90 -15.88 -3.96 -10.17
CA LEU A 90 -14.51 -4.15 -10.62
C LEU A 90 -14.02 -2.84 -11.23
N ILE A 91 -12.79 -2.46 -10.93
CA ILE A 91 -12.19 -1.24 -11.47
C ILE A 91 -10.87 -1.60 -12.16
N GLU A 92 -10.83 -1.47 -13.49
CA GLU A 92 -9.58 -1.39 -14.25
C GLU A 92 -9.09 0.04 -14.15
N TYR A 93 -8.16 0.29 -13.20
CA TYR A 93 -7.72 1.65 -12.90
C TYR A 93 -6.64 2.11 -13.87
N ASN A 94 -6.68 3.40 -14.21
CA ASN A 94 -5.69 3.98 -15.12
C ASN A 94 -4.29 3.99 -14.49
N GLY A 95 -3.31 3.48 -15.23
CA GLY A 95 -1.94 3.32 -14.77
C GLY A 95 -1.23 4.62 -14.41
N MET A 96 -1.66 5.75 -14.97
CA MET A 96 -1.04 7.05 -14.72
C MET A 96 -1.70 7.85 -13.58
N TRP A 97 -2.80 7.34 -12.99
CA TRP A 97 -3.46 8.03 -11.88
C TRP A 97 -2.90 7.55 -10.53
N MET A 98 -2.85 8.46 -9.55
CA MET A 98 -2.45 8.13 -8.18
C MET A 98 -3.58 7.42 -7.44
N VAL A 99 -3.24 6.45 -6.58
CA VAL A 99 -4.27 5.62 -5.91
C VAL A 99 -5.03 6.40 -4.83
N ASN A 100 -4.44 7.46 -4.24
CA ASN A 100 -5.18 8.31 -3.30
C ASN A 100 -6.42 8.96 -3.93
N GLU A 101 -6.39 9.28 -5.22
CA GLU A 101 -7.53 9.87 -5.94
C GLU A 101 -8.70 8.88 -6.08
N LEU A 102 -8.40 7.58 -6.15
CA LEU A 102 -9.44 6.55 -6.09
C LEU A 102 -10.20 6.61 -4.76
N TYR A 103 -9.49 6.73 -3.63
CA TYR A 103 -10.14 6.78 -2.31
C TYR A 103 -11.06 8.00 -2.17
N GLU A 104 -10.69 9.12 -2.80
CA GLU A 104 -11.53 10.33 -2.82
C GLU A 104 -12.75 10.18 -3.72
N ALA A 105 -12.66 9.35 -4.76
CA ALA A 105 -13.74 9.12 -5.73
C ALA A 105 -14.71 8.01 -5.33
N LEU A 106 -14.35 7.13 -4.38
CA LEU A 106 -15.21 6.02 -3.98
C LEU A 106 -16.37 6.49 -3.09
N PRO A 107 -17.62 6.08 -3.43
CA PRO A 107 -18.79 6.30 -2.58
C PRO A 107 -18.64 5.62 -1.21
N SER A 108 -19.20 6.24 -0.16
CA SER A 108 -19.08 5.76 1.23
C SER A 108 -19.73 4.39 1.51
N ASN A 109 -20.60 3.92 0.61
CA ASN A 109 -21.21 2.59 0.64
C ASN A 109 -20.43 1.54 -0.15
N MET A 110 -19.24 1.87 -0.62
CA MET A 110 -18.31 0.96 -1.29
C MET A 110 -17.07 0.76 -0.42
N ALA A 111 -16.47 -0.43 -0.48
CA ALA A 111 -15.24 -0.74 0.24
C ALA A 111 -14.34 -1.61 -0.63
N LEU A 112 -13.04 -1.30 -0.65
CA LEU A 112 -12.06 -2.18 -1.28
C LEU A 112 -12.12 -3.53 -0.59
N PHE A 113 -12.27 -4.58 -1.38
CA PHE A 113 -12.29 -5.98 -0.96
C PHE A 113 -10.99 -6.68 -1.34
N GLN A 114 -10.46 -6.39 -2.53
CA GLN A 114 -9.21 -6.93 -3.03
C GLN A 114 -8.53 -5.92 -3.96
N THR A 115 -7.20 -5.83 -3.87
CA THR A 115 -6.38 -4.98 -4.74
C THR A 115 -5.28 -5.81 -5.38
N LEU A 116 -5.30 -5.93 -6.70
CA LEU A 116 -4.32 -6.64 -7.49
C LEU A 116 -3.52 -5.66 -8.36
N LEU A 117 -2.23 -5.88 -8.46
CA LEU A 117 -1.35 -5.10 -9.33
C LEU A 117 -0.73 -6.03 -10.38
N THR A 118 -1.00 -5.79 -11.65
CA THR A 118 -0.29 -6.46 -12.74
C THR A 118 0.89 -5.62 -13.20
N VAL A 119 2.02 -6.28 -13.41
CA VAL A 119 3.28 -5.67 -13.83
C VAL A 119 3.85 -6.44 -15.02
N ASP A 120 4.13 -5.75 -16.11
CA ASP A 120 4.83 -6.36 -17.23
C ASP A 120 6.32 -6.55 -16.91
N SER A 121 6.76 -7.81 -16.84
CA SER A 121 8.15 -8.16 -16.54
C SER A 121 9.16 -7.65 -17.59
N ASN A 122 8.73 -7.38 -18.82
CA ASN A 122 9.61 -6.83 -19.85
C ASN A 122 9.95 -5.34 -19.61
N THR A 123 9.08 -4.59 -18.95
CA THR A 123 9.24 -3.14 -18.78
C THR A 123 9.62 -2.72 -17.37
N ILE A 124 9.40 -3.59 -16.38
CA ILE A 124 9.57 -3.24 -14.95
C ILE A 124 10.98 -2.77 -14.61
N PHE A 125 12.02 -3.40 -15.18
CA PHE A 125 13.42 -3.03 -14.92
C PHE A 125 13.79 -1.63 -15.46
N ILE A 126 13.02 -1.13 -16.44
CA ILE A 126 13.15 0.25 -16.94
C ILE A 126 12.37 1.20 -16.03
N TYR A 127 11.09 0.90 -15.76
CA TYR A 127 10.21 1.75 -14.96
C TYR A 127 10.69 1.91 -13.51
N SER A 128 11.28 0.87 -12.92
CA SER A 128 11.84 0.93 -11.57
C SER A 128 13.05 1.87 -11.44
N LYS A 129 13.69 2.23 -12.56
CA LYS A 129 14.88 3.12 -12.61
C LYS A 129 14.53 4.52 -13.13
N ASP A 130 13.38 4.70 -13.76
CA ASP A 130 12.87 5.99 -14.21
C ASP A 130 12.23 6.77 -13.05
N ASN A 131 12.67 7.99 -12.79
CA ASN A 131 12.22 8.76 -11.64
C ASN A 131 10.71 9.06 -11.63
N GLY A 132 10.09 9.28 -12.79
CA GLY A 132 8.65 9.56 -12.91
C GLY A 132 7.81 8.32 -12.74
N MET A 133 8.18 7.25 -13.45
CA MET A 133 7.45 5.98 -13.43
C MET A 133 7.61 5.25 -12.10
N ARG A 134 8.79 5.32 -11.47
CA ARG A 134 9.05 4.69 -10.18
C ARG A 134 8.10 5.18 -9.08
N GLY A 135 7.83 6.50 -9.03
CA GLY A 135 6.90 7.06 -8.05
C GLY A 135 5.49 6.46 -8.19
N LEU A 136 4.96 6.42 -9.43
CA LEU A 136 3.67 5.80 -9.74
C LEU A 136 3.64 4.30 -9.47
N LEU A 137 4.75 3.61 -9.72
CA LEU A 137 4.88 2.17 -9.44
C LEU A 137 4.81 1.89 -7.94
N LEU A 138 5.59 2.62 -7.12
CA LEU A 138 5.61 2.45 -5.67
C LEU A 138 4.27 2.83 -5.02
N ASP A 139 3.57 3.86 -5.52
CA ASP A 139 2.21 4.20 -5.11
C ASP A 139 1.26 3.00 -5.26
N LYS A 140 1.33 2.29 -6.40
CA LYS A 140 0.51 1.11 -6.66
C LYS A 140 0.95 -0.11 -5.84
N LEU A 141 2.27 -0.35 -5.75
CA LEU A 141 2.83 -1.45 -4.95
C LEU A 141 2.42 -1.35 -3.47
N ALA A 142 2.39 -0.13 -2.92
CA ALA A 142 2.00 0.09 -1.52
C ALA A 142 0.55 -0.29 -1.21
N GLN A 143 -0.32 -0.34 -2.22
CA GLN A 143 -1.74 -0.65 -2.06
C GLN A 143 -2.11 -2.07 -2.48
N ALA A 144 -1.23 -2.76 -3.20
CA ALA A 144 -1.50 -4.10 -3.72
C ALA A 144 -1.46 -5.15 -2.60
N GLU A 145 -2.46 -6.03 -2.56
CA GLU A 145 -2.44 -7.25 -1.75
C GLU A 145 -1.74 -8.39 -2.49
N MET A 146 -1.81 -8.37 -3.83
CA MET A 146 -1.10 -9.30 -4.70
C MET A 146 -0.48 -8.54 -5.87
N VAL A 147 0.78 -8.85 -6.17
CA VAL A 147 1.54 -8.33 -7.31
C VAL A 147 1.80 -9.47 -8.28
N VAL A 148 1.25 -9.38 -9.48
CA VAL A 148 1.42 -10.38 -10.54
C VAL A 148 2.41 -9.84 -11.56
N PHE A 149 3.62 -10.40 -11.57
CA PHE A 149 4.62 -10.17 -12.61
C PHE A 149 4.26 -11.02 -13.84
N ASN A 150 3.55 -10.40 -14.77
CA ASN A 150 3.11 -11.04 -16.02
C ASN A 150 4.25 -11.13 -17.02
N ARG A 151 4.18 -12.12 -17.94
CA ARG A 151 5.22 -12.40 -18.94
C ARG A 151 6.60 -12.64 -18.30
N ALA A 152 6.61 -13.42 -17.22
CA ALA A 152 7.77 -13.61 -16.35
C ALA A 152 8.92 -14.41 -16.96
N ASN A 153 8.85 -14.84 -18.23
CA ASN A 153 9.93 -15.56 -18.91
C ASN A 153 11.26 -14.80 -18.95
N VAL A 154 11.24 -13.47 -18.83
CA VAL A 154 12.44 -12.64 -18.76
C VAL A 154 13.05 -12.58 -17.35
N VAL A 155 12.34 -13.08 -16.33
CA VAL A 155 12.82 -13.23 -14.95
C VAL A 155 13.48 -14.59 -14.80
N ASP A 156 14.60 -14.76 -15.49
CA ASP A 156 15.28 -16.03 -15.74
C ASP A 156 16.42 -16.35 -14.78
N SER A 157 16.56 -15.57 -13.71
CA SER A 157 17.60 -15.77 -12.70
C SER A 157 17.12 -15.36 -11.29
N GLU A 158 17.73 -15.98 -10.28
CA GLU A 158 17.50 -15.64 -8.88
C GLU A 158 17.82 -14.17 -8.56
N ASP A 159 18.82 -13.57 -9.23
CA ASP A 159 19.16 -12.16 -9.06
C ASP A 159 18.02 -11.24 -9.52
N LYS A 160 17.39 -11.56 -10.65
CA LYS A 160 16.22 -10.80 -11.13
C LYS A 160 15.00 -11.01 -10.23
N LYS A 161 14.73 -12.23 -9.77
CA LYS A 161 13.67 -12.49 -8.77
C LYS A 161 13.93 -11.67 -7.49
N MET A 162 15.17 -11.68 -6.99
CA MET A 162 15.57 -10.91 -5.83
C MET A 162 15.43 -9.37 -6.05
N GLU A 163 15.75 -8.86 -7.25
CA GLU A 163 15.55 -7.43 -7.58
C GLU A 163 14.07 -7.05 -7.52
N LEU A 164 13.18 -7.86 -8.09
CA LEU A 164 11.73 -7.64 -8.06
C LEU A 164 11.16 -7.82 -6.66
N HIS A 165 11.57 -8.84 -5.93
CA HIS A 165 11.22 -9.05 -4.54
C HIS A 165 11.53 -7.80 -3.70
N LYS A 166 12.77 -7.31 -3.75
CA LYS A 166 13.19 -6.10 -3.03
C LYS A 166 12.38 -4.88 -3.44
N LEU A 167 12.05 -4.73 -4.72
CA LEU A 167 11.24 -3.63 -5.22
C LEU A 167 9.85 -3.64 -4.59
N VAL A 168 9.19 -4.78 -4.52
CA VAL A 168 7.88 -4.92 -3.85
C VAL A 168 8.03 -4.64 -2.36
N ARG A 169 9.06 -5.21 -1.71
CA ARG A 169 9.28 -5.07 -0.26
C ARG A 169 9.63 -3.65 0.19
N GLN A 170 10.11 -2.80 -0.71
CA GLN A 170 10.27 -1.35 -0.46
C GLN A 170 8.94 -0.62 -0.25
N ALA A 171 7.85 -1.13 -0.80
CA ALA A 171 6.53 -0.51 -0.72
C ALA A 171 5.56 -1.28 0.17
N SER A 172 5.61 -2.61 0.17
CA SER A 172 4.71 -3.46 0.94
C SER A 172 5.40 -4.77 1.37
N ARG A 173 5.36 -5.05 2.67
CA ARG A 173 5.82 -6.34 3.22
C ARG A 173 4.71 -7.39 3.26
N LYS A 174 3.47 -7.05 2.90
CA LYS A 174 2.30 -7.93 2.95
C LYS A 174 1.91 -8.50 1.61
N SER A 175 2.26 -7.82 0.51
CA SER A 175 1.84 -8.23 -0.81
C SER A 175 2.35 -9.62 -1.14
N GLU A 176 1.47 -10.48 -1.60
CA GLU A 176 1.86 -11.72 -2.27
C GLU A 176 2.50 -11.37 -3.61
N ILE A 177 3.56 -12.07 -3.96
CA ILE A 177 4.28 -11.88 -5.22
C ILE A 177 4.11 -13.15 -6.05
N VAL A 178 3.66 -12.96 -7.27
CA VAL A 178 3.34 -14.05 -8.21
C VAL A 178 4.00 -13.76 -9.55
N TYR A 179 4.59 -14.79 -10.15
CA TYR A 179 5.17 -14.77 -11.49
C TYR A 179 4.27 -15.58 -12.43
N GLU A 180 3.70 -14.95 -13.45
CA GLU A 180 2.90 -15.59 -14.49
C GLU A 180 3.73 -15.68 -15.76
N PHE A 181 3.96 -16.90 -16.24
CA PHE A 181 4.74 -17.20 -17.45
C PHE A 181 3.85 -17.25 -18.69
N ASN A 182 4.48 -17.13 -19.88
CA ASN A 182 3.76 -17.11 -21.17
C ASN A 182 3.01 -18.40 -21.47
N ASP A 183 3.39 -19.51 -20.87
CA ASP A 183 2.74 -20.82 -21.00
C ASP A 183 1.57 -21.03 -20.03
N GLY A 184 1.26 -20.02 -19.22
CA GLY A 184 0.22 -20.06 -18.20
C GLY A 184 0.68 -20.65 -16.86
N THR A 185 1.94 -21.04 -16.72
CA THR A 185 2.49 -21.47 -15.44
C THR A 185 2.53 -20.29 -14.46
N VAL A 186 2.22 -20.56 -13.21
CA VAL A 186 2.24 -19.58 -12.13
C VAL A 186 3.17 -20.06 -11.02
N GLU A 187 4.09 -19.20 -10.61
CA GLU A 187 4.98 -19.45 -9.48
C GLU A 187 4.78 -18.37 -8.40
N TYR A 188 4.77 -18.76 -7.13
CA TYR A 188 4.79 -17.83 -6.00
C TYR A 188 6.22 -17.50 -5.60
N ASP A 189 6.43 -16.28 -5.16
CA ASP A 189 7.71 -15.87 -4.61
C ASP A 189 7.89 -16.47 -3.20
N GLU A 190 8.93 -17.26 -3.04
CA GLU A 190 9.25 -17.93 -1.77
C GLU A 190 10.47 -17.31 -1.07
N ILE A 191 10.93 -16.13 -1.53
CA ILE A 191 12.08 -15.45 -0.96
C ILE A 191 11.75 -15.00 0.47
N PRO A 192 12.54 -15.40 1.49
CA PRO A 192 12.27 -15.01 2.87
C PRO A 192 12.48 -13.51 3.12
N ASP A 193 11.62 -12.95 3.96
CA ASP A 193 11.63 -11.55 4.40
C ASP A 193 11.92 -11.41 5.90
N PRO A 194 13.09 -11.79 6.42
CA PRO A 194 13.37 -11.66 7.84
C PRO A 194 13.40 -10.18 8.23
N LEU A 195 12.88 -9.88 9.43
CA LEU A 195 13.09 -8.56 10.02
C LEU A 195 14.56 -8.41 10.42
N PRO A 196 15.18 -7.23 10.22
CA PRO A 196 16.58 -6.99 10.57
C PRO A 196 16.80 -6.84 12.09
N PHE A 197 15.74 -7.03 12.89
CA PHE A 197 15.73 -6.96 14.35
C PHE A 197 14.89 -8.09 14.92
N ASP A 198 15.20 -8.47 16.18
CA ASP A 198 14.42 -9.50 16.89
C ASP A 198 13.14 -8.90 17.47
N ILE A 199 12.01 -9.21 16.83
CA ILE A 199 10.69 -8.74 17.26
C ILE A 199 10.25 -9.36 18.59
N ASN A 200 10.87 -10.46 19.06
CA ASN A 200 10.55 -11.15 20.31
C ASN A 200 11.45 -10.75 21.47
N ALA A 201 12.42 -9.85 21.24
CA ALA A 201 13.26 -9.33 22.32
C ALA A 201 12.45 -8.53 23.35
N ASP A 202 12.88 -8.52 24.61
CA ASP A 202 12.27 -7.70 25.68
C ASP A 202 12.25 -6.22 25.33
N ILE A 203 13.28 -5.75 24.62
CA ILE A 203 13.37 -4.44 24.00
C ILE A 203 13.77 -4.66 22.55
N ILE A 204 12.89 -4.29 21.63
CA ILE A 204 13.16 -4.33 20.19
C ILE A 204 14.08 -3.16 19.84
N GLU A 205 15.36 -3.46 19.61
CA GLU A 205 16.35 -2.44 19.23
C GLU A 205 16.30 -2.19 17.73
N ILE A 206 15.87 -0.98 17.35
CA ILE A 206 15.84 -0.53 15.96
C ILE A 206 17.10 0.27 15.65
N LYS A 207 17.96 -0.25 14.78
CA LYS A 207 19.13 0.46 14.27
C LYS A 207 18.70 1.56 13.30
N ASP A 208 19.59 2.52 13.07
CA ASP A 208 19.27 3.69 12.23
C ASP A 208 18.80 3.32 10.83
N ASN A 209 19.45 2.36 10.18
CA ASN A 209 19.08 1.90 8.84
C ASN A 209 17.80 1.06 8.82
N ASP A 210 17.40 0.48 9.95
CA ASP A 210 16.24 -0.40 10.06
C ASP A 210 14.95 0.38 10.36
N TYR A 211 15.04 1.70 10.60
CA TYR A 211 13.90 2.52 10.99
C TYR A 211 12.77 2.49 9.94
N GLY A 212 13.12 2.58 8.65
CA GLY A 212 12.12 2.51 7.57
C GLY A 212 11.43 1.14 7.53
N VAL A 213 12.19 0.07 7.59
CA VAL A 213 11.68 -1.31 7.62
C VAL A 213 10.76 -1.52 8.83
N TRP A 214 11.17 -1.06 10.02
CA TRP A 214 10.34 -1.13 11.22
C TRP A 214 9.03 -0.36 11.05
N MET A 215 9.07 0.87 10.54
CA MET A 215 7.85 1.69 10.37
C MET A 215 6.89 1.05 9.39
N LEU A 216 7.39 0.52 8.28
CA LEU A 216 6.57 -0.15 7.26
C LEU A 216 5.96 -1.45 7.82
N ASP A 217 6.77 -2.30 8.46
CA ASP A 217 6.28 -3.54 9.06
C ASP A 217 5.28 -3.24 10.20
N CYS A 218 5.56 -2.25 11.03
CA CYS A 218 4.66 -1.83 12.10
C CYS A 218 3.31 -1.33 11.57
N GLN A 219 3.29 -0.56 10.48
CA GLN A 219 2.03 -0.12 9.84
C GLN A 219 1.23 -1.30 9.29
N ASN A 220 1.92 -2.27 8.72
CA ASN A 220 1.32 -3.45 8.12
C ASN A 220 0.89 -4.51 9.15
N ASN A 221 1.66 -4.69 10.22
CA ASN A 221 1.54 -5.77 11.19
C ASN A 221 1.46 -5.23 12.63
N ILE A 222 0.68 -4.17 12.86
CA ILE A 222 0.64 -3.45 14.14
C ILE A 222 0.40 -4.36 15.36
N SER A 223 -0.40 -5.41 15.20
CA SER A 223 -0.69 -6.40 16.25
C SER A 223 0.57 -7.10 16.79
N ASN A 224 1.62 -7.22 15.96
CA ASN A 224 2.88 -7.84 16.35
C ASN A 224 3.70 -6.95 17.29
N TYR A 225 3.38 -5.65 17.36
CA TYR A 225 4.09 -4.64 18.15
C TYR A 225 3.29 -4.13 19.36
N GLU A 226 1.99 -4.45 19.45
CA GLU A 226 1.15 -3.99 20.54
C GLU A 226 1.65 -4.54 21.89
N GLY A 227 1.85 -3.65 22.86
CA GLY A 227 2.39 -3.95 24.18
C GLY A 227 3.91 -4.13 24.23
N LYS A 228 4.61 -4.13 23.10
CA LYS A 228 6.08 -4.32 23.05
C LYS A 228 6.83 -3.02 23.34
N THR A 229 8.00 -3.18 23.90
CA THR A 229 8.94 -2.09 24.15
C THR A 229 9.91 -1.96 22.99
N ILE A 230 10.03 -0.75 22.44
CA ILE A 230 10.86 -0.47 21.25
C ILE A 230 11.83 0.64 21.60
N SER A 231 13.09 0.50 21.17
CA SER A 231 14.16 1.49 21.35
C SER A 231 14.68 1.92 19.98
N PHE A 232 14.70 3.23 19.71
CA PHE A 232 15.11 3.79 18.43
C PHE A 232 15.63 5.20 18.54
N LEU A 233 16.44 5.62 17.57
CA LEU A 233 16.92 6.99 17.42
C LEU A 233 15.93 7.79 16.57
N ALA A 234 15.53 8.98 17.05
CA ALA A 234 14.56 9.81 16.37
C ALA A 234 14.88 11.31 16.50
N GLN A 235 14.33 12.10 15.63
CA GLN A 235 14.26 13.55 15.76
C GLN A 235 12.93 13.94 16.43
N VAL A 236 12.98 14.89 17.36
CA VAL A 236 11.78 15.41 18.03
C VAL A 236 11.00 16.31 17.08
N CYS A 237 9.71 16.07 16.94
CA CYS A 237 8.78 16.99 16.30
C CYS A 237 7.74 17.45 17.32
N GLN A 238 7.78 18.75 17.64
CA GLN A 238 6.82 19.42 18.50
C GLN A 238 5.63 19.90 17.66
N THR A 239 4.46 19.29 17.83
CA THR A 239 3.25 19.67 17.09
C THR A 239 2.02 19.69 17.98
N LYS A 240 1.18 20.72 17.84
CA LYS A 240 -0.07 20.84 18.58
C LYS A 240 -1.11 19.78 18.16
N LYS A 241 -0.93 19.14 17.01
CA LYS A 241 -1.87 18.14 16.47
C LYS A 241 -2.02 16.90 17.34
N VAL A 242 -0.98 16.51 18.08
CA VAL A 242 -0.98 15.32 18.95
C VAL A 242 -1.51 15.58 20.36
N GLY A 243 -1.80 16.86 20.71
CA GLY A 243 -2.29 17.27 22.01
C GLY A 243 -1.20 17.49 23.08
N PRO A 244 -1.57 18.03 24.25
CA PRO A 244 -0.63 18.26 25.34
C PRO A 244 -0.14 16.94 25.96
N GLY A 245 1.10 16.92 26.44
CA GLY A 245 1.73 15.72 27.00
C GLY A 245 2.33 14.79 25.96
N TYR A 246 2.29 15.18 24.67
CA TYR A 246 2.79 14.36 23.55
C TYR A 246 3.78 15.15 22.69
N PHE A 247 4.72 14.42 22.10
CA PHE A 247 5.55 14.83 20.98
C PHE A 247 5.57 13.71 19.93
N VAL A 248 6.18 13.94 18.78
CA VAL A 248 6.35 12.91 17.76
C VAL A 248 7.83 12.63 17.57
N PRO A 249 8.37 11.52 18.12
CA PRO A 249 9.68 11.03 17.74
C PRO A 249 9.60 10.37 16.37
N GLY A 250 10.34 10.89 15.40
CA GLY A 250 10.28 10.39 14.02
C GLY A 250 11.56 10.58 13.26
N ARG A 251 11.56 10.13 12.02
CA ARG A 251 12.64 10.30 11.04
C ARG A 251 12.08 10.80 9.73
N PHE A 252 12.91 11.48 8.98
CA PHE A 252 12.63 11.69 7.56
C PHE A 252 12.88 10.39 6.80
N VAL A 253 11.88 9.95 6.07
CA VAL A 253 11.91 8.72 5.29
C VAL A 253 11.68 9.05 3.83
N MET A 254 12.51 8.50 2.96
CA MET A 254 12.42 8.63 1.52
C MET A 254 11.90 7.33 0.93
N THR A 255 10.82 7.41 0.15
CA THR A 255 10.22 6.24 -0.51
C THR A 255 10.87 5.98 -1.86
N CYS A 256 10.90 6.98 -2.73
CA CYS A 256 11.43 6.81 -4.09
C CYS A 256 12.43 7.89 -4.52
N CYS A 257 12.25 9.13 -4.11
CA CYS A 257 13.13 10.23 -4.50
C CYS A 257 13.09 11.37 -3.48
N ALA A 258 13.96 12.35 -3.64
CA ALA A 258 14.05 13.50 -2.72
C ALA A 258 12.75 14.33 -2.60
N ALA A 259 11.85 14.24 -3.59
CA ALA A 259 10.55 14.92 -3.55
C ALA A 259 9.54 14.24 -2.61
N ASP A 260 9.76 12.96 -2.27
CA ASP A 260 8.85 12.15 -1.43
C ASP A 260 9.33 12.02 0.02
N ILE A 261 10.28 12.84 0.45
CA ILE A 261 10.76 12.80 1.82
C ILE A 261 9.65 13.25 2.76
N GLN A 262 9.24 12.37 3.66
CA GLN A 262 8.20 12.64 4.66
C GLN A 262 8.74 12.38 6.05
N PHE A 263 8.28 13.18 7.02
CA PHE A 263 8.56 12.91 8.43
C PHE A 263 7.54 11.91 8.97
N ILE A 264 8.02 10.73 9.38
CA ILE A 264 7.19 9.62 9.86
C ILE A 264 7.53 9.30 11.31
N GLY A 265 6.50 9.18 12.15
CA GLY A 265 6.61 8.82 13.55
C GLY A 265 5.23 8.69 14.20
N PHE A 266 5.17 8.08 15.37
CA PHE A 266 3.93 7.95 16.14
C PHE A 266 3.87 8.96 17.27
N PRO A 267 2.66 9.45 17.67
CA PRO A 267 2.51 10.23 18.89
C PRO A 267 3.11 9.48 20.08
N CYS A 268 3.90 10.16 20.88
CA CYS A 268 4.56 9.61 22.05
C CYS A 268 4.20 10.41 23.30
N LYS A 269 3.55 9.76 24.26
CA LYS A 269 3.26 10.33 25.56
C LYS A 269 4.54 10.35 26.40
N TYR A 270 4.88 11.52 26.95
CA TYR A 270 6.07 11.69 27.79
C TYR A 270 5.89 12.85 28.76
N ASP A 271 6.07 12.61 30.05
CA ASP A 271 5.86 13.65 31.09
C ASP A 271 6.88 14.80 30.98
N GLY A 272 8.05 14.53 30.41
CA GLY A 272 9.10 15.54 30.18
C GLY A 272 9.04 16.23 28.82
N TYR A 273 7.95 16.12 28.07
CA TYR A 273 7.86 16.60 26.67
C TYR A 273 8.14 18.10 26.51
N GLU A 274 7.82 18.93 27.52
CA GLU A 274 8.08 20.38 27.49
C GLU A 274 9.56 20.76 27.52
N LYS A 275 10.42 19.84 27.98
CA LYS A 275 11.87 20.05 28.06
C LYS A 275 12.57 19.70 26.75
N LEU A 276 11.88 19.00 25.84
CA LEU A 276 12.43 18.61 24.57
C LEU A 276 12.46 19.81 23.61
N GLN A 277 13.53 19.93 22.86
CA GLN A 277 13.65 20.94 21.82
C GLN A 277 13.18 20.38 20.48
N ASP A 278 12.44 21.17 19.71
CA ASP A 278 12.06 20.74 18.34
C ASP A 278 13.31 20.49 17.50
N LYS A 279 13.29 19.38 16.73
CA LYS A 279 14.38 18.91 15.88
C LYS A 279 15.63 18.39 16.62
N GLU A 280 15.64 18.30 17.95
CA GLU A 280 16.74 17.61 18.61
C GLU A 280 16.72 16.09 18.37
N TRP A 281 17.90 15.48 18.47
CA TRP A 281 18.04 14.02 18.33
C TRP A 281 17.97 13.36 19.71
N VAL A 282 17.07 12.36 19.81
CA VAL A 282 16.84 11.62 21.03
C VAL A 282 16.77 10.12 20.75
N ARG A 283 17.27 9.32 21.70
CA ARG A 283 16.97 7.90 21.74
C ARG A 283 15.76 7.71 22.64
N VAL A 284 14.75 7.11 22.07
CA VAL A 284 13.46 6.86 22.73
C VAL A 284 13.33 5.36 23.00
N THR A 285 13.01 5.01 24.25
CA THR A 285 12.54 3.67 24.61
C THR A 285 11.11 3.79 25.07
N ALA A 286 10.17 3.17 24.36
CA ALA A 286 8.74 3.36 24.59
C ALA A 286 7.95 2.08 24.35
N VAL A 287 6.80 1.96 24.99
CA VAL A 287 5.81 0.90 24.72
C VAL A 287 4.83 1.40 23.66
N LEU A 288 4.58 0.57 22.66
CA LEU A 288 3.59 0.85 21.61
C LEU A 288 2.25 0.21 21.98
N ASN A 289 1.17 1.00 21.93
CA ASN A 289 -0.19 0.52 22.15
C ASN A 289 -1.16 1.18 21.17
N MET A 290 -2.25 0.50 20.86
CA MET A 290 -3.37 1.08 20.10
C MET A 290 -4.22 1.94 21.03
N SER A 291 -4.19 3.26 20.86
CA SER A 291 -4.87 4.22 21.71
C SER A 291 -5.51 5.37 20.91
N THR A 292 -6.35 6.15 21.59
CA THR A 292 -6.91 7.37 21.02
C THR A 292 -5.90 8.52 21.14
N ASN A 293 -5.74 9.28 20.07
CA ASN A 293 -4.98 10.52 20.07
C ASN A 293 -5.66 11.49 19.08
N PRO A 294 -5.61 12.81 19.30
CA PRO A 294 -6.25 13.79 18.41
C PRO A 294 -5.86 13.69 16.93
N VAL A 295 -4.67 13.17 16.64
CA VAL A 295 -4.19 13.00 15.25
C VAL A 295 -4.92 11.88 14.51
N TYR A 296 -5.61 10.98 15.21
CA TYR A 296 -6.33 9.86 14.64
C TYR A 296 -7.83 10.06 14.65
N LYS A 297 -8.52 9.69 13.57
CA LYS A 297 -10.00 9.66 13.54
C LYS A 297 -10.57 8.52 14.40
N ARG A 298 -9.77 7.47 14.64
CA ARG A 298 -10.06 6.27 15.45
C ARG A 298 -8.85 5.98 16.34
N LYS A 299 -8.81 4.79 16.97
CA LYS A 299 -7.58 4.33 17.65
C LYS A 299 -6.46 4.17 16.62
N GLY A 300 -5.26 4.55 17.02
CA GLY A 300 -4.04 4.41 16.23
C GLY A 300 -2.84 4.08 17.12
N PRO A 301 -1.65 3.83 16.54
CA PRO A 301 -0.45 3.52 17.29
C PRO A 301 0.04 4.73 18.08
N VAL A 302 0.17 4.57 19.39
CA VAL A 302 0.66 5.59 20.33
C VAL A 302 1.76 4.98 21.17
N LEU A 303 2.88 5.69 21.25
CA LEU A 303 3.99 5.35 22.12
C LEU A 303 3.79 5.93 23.52
N THR A 304 4.21 5.18 24.55
CA THR A 304 4.36 5.70 25.91
C THR A 304 5.83 5.55 26.30
N ALA A 305 6.53 6.68 26.45
CA ALA A 305 7.95 6.68 26.70
C ALA A 305 8.26 6.14 28.11
N LYS A 306 9.17 5.18 28.17
CA LYS A 306 9.87 4.75 29.39
C LYS A 306 11.11 5.59 29.63
N SER A 307 11.80 5.97 28.55
CA SER A 307 13.01 6.79 28.60
C SER A 307 13.14 7.60 27.31
N VAL A 308 13.56 8.86 27.48
CA VAL A 308 13.99 9.75 26.39
C VAL A 308 15.30 10.37 26.81
N VAL A 309 16.37 10.05 26.08
CA VAL A 309 17.71 10.57 26.35
C VAL A 309 18.32 11.23 25.12
N SER A 310 19.23 12.16 25.31
CA SER A 310 19.92 12.80 24.18
C SER A 310 20.58 11.75 23.28
N GLY A 311 20.38 11.89 21.97
CA GLY A 311 20.93 11.03 20.94
C GLY A 311 21.95 11.77 20.08
N LEU A 312 22.91 11.06 19.54
CA LEU A 312 23.82 11.62 18.54
C LEU A 312 23.10 11.70 17.19
N LYS A 313 23.28 12.82 16.51
CA LYS A 313 22.80 12.99 15.14
C LYS A 313 23.41 11.89 14.25
N PRO A 314 22.61 11.11 13.51
CA PRO A 314 23.14 10.06 12.65
C PRO A 314 23.82 10.65 11.41
N GLN A 315 24.66 9.85 10.77
CA GLN A 315 25.32 10.25 9.52
C GLN A 315 24.29 10.48 8.40
N ASN A 316 23.27 9.62 8.32
CA ASN A 316 22.15 9.74 7.38
C ASN A 316 20.90 10.19 8.15
N GLU A 317 20.46 11.43 7.94
CA GLU A 317 19.23 11.94 8.57
C GLU A 317 17.96 11.38 7.91
N VAL A 318 18.04 11.11 6.62
CA VAL A 318 16.97 10.49 5.84
C VAL A 318 17.22 9.00 5.73
N VAL A 319 16.23 8.20 6.05
CA VAL A 319 16.27 6.74 5.94
C VAL A 319 15.43 6.26 4.77
N THR A 320 15.65 5.01 4.35
CA THR A 320 14.87 4.35 3.28
C THR A 320 14.14 3.14 3.85
N PHE A 321 13.33 2.49 3.04
CA PHE A 321 12.63 1.25 3.37
C PHE A 321 13.43 -0.01 3.00
N SER A 322 14.69 0.15 2.59
CA SER A 322 15.58 -0.94 2.14
C SER A 322 16.73 -1.14 3.10
#